data_ded89f69611d91afe51d1911d74edea6
#
_entry.id   ded89f69611d91afe51d1911d74edea6
#
_cell.length_a   1.000
_cell.length_b   1.000
_cell.length_c   1.000
_cell.angle_alpha   90.00
_cell.angle_beta   90.00
_cell.angle_gamma   90.00
#
_symmetry.space_group_name_H-M   'P 1'
#
loop_
_entity.id
_entity.type
_entity.pdbx_description
1 polymer ?
#
loop_
_entity_poly.entity_id
_entity_poly.type
_entity_poly.pdbx_seq_one_letter_code
_entity_poly.pdbx_strand_id
1 'polypeptide(L)'
;MAVIGAGIGGSSSAYFLRQHFGRGVRIDVFESETVGGRLATASINGQDYETGGSTIHPFNLHMKEFAQMLGLQELKLPDDVQAVYDGEEFVFEDSDWFIINIIKLVWRYGFDYLRMKMWVESFLHRFMKVYQFQSGGYSFTTMEKLLYGVGGDEFVRMIKYSIDEALQNVGISQRFLNEIVTPILRLSSGQSANINALVGTLSLLQADSDLWRVEGGNKLVCSGLLYSAKVNLIKGKVTSIHTKRRPQRNGELVHLYEVNYTEGSDPGYSLYDIVILAAPMYPGKSQVHFHDIPQPISFYSGHYQQKVVTLVAGCLNASYFGQHGSGPFRPTTITTTAHSDGSILGASVSVPIKPVPGDQPPTCARVWKVLSPEPLAEGELSRLFPSPEAVHESHWFAHPSYSSSDEIPPFVLHDHLYHLNAMEWAASTMEMMAISAKNAALLAHHRWYQQLEKVDQDILPQGQKVEL
;
A
#
# COMPACT_ATOMS: atom_id res chain seq x y z
N MET A 1 25.11 5.20 5.39
CA MET A 1 23.66 5.41 5.48
C MET A 1 22.99 4.13 5.94
N ALA A 2 21.95 4.21 6.76
CA ALA A 2 21.17 3.06 7.16
C ALA A 2 19.73 3.18 6.63
N VAL A 3 19.17 2.06 6.16
CA VAL A 3 17.75 1.91 5.84
C VAL A 3 17.20 0.78 6.71
N ILE A 4 16.12 1.04 7.45
CA ILE A 4 15.56 0.09 8.39
C ILE A 4 14.25 -0.47 7.82
N GLY A 5 14.29 -1.72 7.39
CA GLY A 5 13.25 -2.45 6.66
C GLY A 5 13.57 -2.61 5.18
N ALA A 6 13.37 -3.82 4.64
CA ALA A 6 13.60 -4.17 3.24
C ALA A 6 12.30 -4.50 2.47
N GLY A 7 11.18 -3.91 2.89
CA GLY A 7 9.94 -3.84 2.11
C GLY A 7 10.09 -2.89 0.93
N ILE A 8 9.00 -2.65 0.16
CA ILE A 8 9.04 -1.80 -1.03
C ILE A 8 9.55 -0.38 -0.72
N GLY A 9 9.17 0.22 0.42
CA GLY A 9 9.65 1.54 0.81
C GLY A 9 11.16 1.58 1.03
N GLY A 10 11.71 0.65 1.83
CA GLY A 10 13.14 0.60 2.12
C GLY A 10 13.99 0.23 0.91
N SER A 11 13.55 -0.72 0.11
CA SER A 11 14.23 -1.12 -1.12
C SER A 11 14.27 0.02 -2.15
N SER A 12 13.17 0.74 -2.31
CA SER A 12 13.10 1.94 -3.16
C SER A 12 13.98 3.07 -2.61
N SER A 13 14.00 3.28 -1.28
CA SER A 13 14.89 4.27 -0.66
C SER A 13 16.35 3.98 -0.92
N ALA A 14 16.78 2.73 -0.74
CA ALA A 14 18.15 2.33 -1.00
C ALA A 14 18.54 2.58 -2.46
N TYR A 15 17.64 2.30 -3.41
CA TYR A 15 17.81 2.58 -4.82
C TYR A 15 17.94 4.08 -5.10
N PHE A 16 17.01 4.91 -4.62
CA PHE A 16 17.07 6.37 -4.84
C PHE A 16 18.24 7.04 -4.12
N LEU A 17 18.61 6.59 -2.92
CA LEU A 17 19.84 7.05 -2.25
C LEU A 17 21.07 6.74 -3.11
N ARG A 18 21.14 5.55 -3.69
CA ARG A 18 22.25 5.18 -4.59
C ARG A 18 22.30 6.07 -5.84
N GLN A 19 21.13 6.42 -6.40
CA GLN A 19 21.07 7.35 -7.54
C GLN A 19 21.58 8.75 -7.18
N HIS A 20 21.18 9.30 -6.03
CA HIS A 20 21.52 10.67 -5.66
C HIS A 20 22.93 10.83 -5.07
N PHE A 21 23.38 9.88 -4.26
CA PHE A 21 24.69 9.96 -3.59
C PHE A 21 25.80 9.21 -4.34
N GLY A 22 25.47 8.46 -5.39
CA GLY A 22 26.45 7.74 -6.21
C GLY A 22 27.02 6.50 -5.51
N ARG A 23 28.08 5.93 -6.12
CA ARG A 23 28.68 4.65 -5.70
C ARG A 23 29.62 4.76 -4.50
N GLY A 24 30.05 5.96 -4.15
CA GLY A 24 31.03 6.20 -3.08
C GLY A 24 30.48 6.06 -1.66
N VAL A 25 29.15 5.94 -1.50
CA VAL A 25 28.51 5.83 -0.18
C VAL A 25 28.21 4.36 0.16
N ARG A 26 28.38 4.01 1.43
CA ARG A 26 27.92 2.73 1.98
C ARG A 26 26.45 2.85 2.37
N ILE A 27 25.62 1.91 1.91
CA ILE A 27 24.21 1.78 2.28
C ILE A 27 24.02 0.41 2.90
N ASP A 28 23.69 0.38 4.18
CA ASP A 28 23.32 -0.83 4.91
C ASP A 28 21.80 -0.86 5.03
N VAL A 29 21.18 -2.00 4.72
CA VAL A 29 19.75 -2.23 4.85
C VAL A 29 19.52 -3.32 5.89
N PHE A 30 18.75 -2.99 6.93
CA PHE A 30 18.40 -3.93 7.99
C PHE A 30 17.06 -4.58 7.71
N GLU A 31 16.99 -5.90 7.76
CA GLU A 31 15.75 -6.66 7.63
C GLU A 31 15.66 -7.74 8.71
N SER A 32 14.58 -7.74 9.46
CA SER A 32 14.39 -8.66 10.57
C SER A 32 13.81 -10.02 10.16
N GLU A 33 13.07 -10.06 9.05
CA GLU A 33 12.38 -11.27 8.59
C GLU A 33 12.81 -11.63 7.17
N THR A 34 12.05 -11.18 6.17
CA THR A 34 12.31 -11.48 4.76
C THR A 34 12.21 -10.22 3.90
N VAL A 35 13.05 -10.14 2.87
CA VAL A 35 12.96 -9.07 1.87
C VAL A 35 11.59 -9.10 1.20
N GLY A 36 10.97 -7.93 1.11
CA GLY A 36 9.61 -7.76 0.58
C GLY A 36 8.63 -7.25 1.64
N GLY A 37 8.80 -7.61 2.91
CA GLY A 37 7.90 -7.22 3.99
C GLY A 37 6.46 -7.64 3.70
N ARG A 38 5.56 -6.67 3.53
CA ARG A 38 4.14 -6.92 3.19
C ARG A 38 3.90 -7.33 1.72
N LEU A 39 4.92 -7.47 0.90
CA LEU A 39 4.88 -8.16 -0.40
C LEU A 39 5.32 -9.60 -0.20
N ALA A 40 4.38 -10.47 0.06
CA ALA A 40 4.65 -11.86 0.42
C ALA A 40 3.76 -12.81 -0.35
N THR A 41 4.24 -14.03 -0.49
CA THR A 41 3.56 -15.11 -1.19
C THR A 41 3.47 -16.34 -0.30
N ALA A 42 2.45 -17.17 -0.53
CA ALA A 42 2.32 -18.48 0.09
C ALA A 42 2.04 -19.54 -0.98
N SER A 43 2.50 -20.77 -0.70
CA SER A 43 2.31 -21.91 -1.59
C SER A 43 1.07 -22.71 -1.21
N ILE A 44 0.21 -22.99 -2.21
CA ILE A 44 -0.92 -23.92 -2.09
C ILE A 44 -0.87 -24.86 -3.30
N ASN A 45 -0.95 -26.15 -3.05
CA ASN A 45 -0.94 -27.21 -4.07
C ASN A 45 0.24 -27.06 -5.06
N GLY A 46 1.43 -26.61 -4.57
CA GLY A 46 2.64 -26.44 -5.37
C GLY A 46 2.67 -25.19 -6.25
N GLN A 47 1.70 -24.29 -6.11
CA GLN A 47 1.63 -22.99 -6.78
C GLN A 47 1.74 -21.87 -5.74
N ASP A 48 2.45 -20.79 -6.07
CA ASP A 48 2.59 -19.63 -5.20
C ASP A 48 1.56 -18.55 -5.54
N TYR A 49 1.03 -17.90 -4.50
CA TYR A 49 0.01 -16.86 -4.57
C TYR A 49 0.38 -15.66 -3.71
N GLU A 50 -0.01 -14.45 -4.14
CA GLU A 50 0.17 -13.24 -3.34
C GLU A 50 -0.72 -13.25 -2.10
N THR A 51 -0.13 -13.10 -0.92
CA THR A 51 -0.86 -12.95 0.36
C THR A 51 -0.86 -11.53 0.89
N GLY A 52 0.03 -10.68 0.38
CA GLY A 52 0.13 -9.26 0.73
C GLY A 52 -0.36 -8.33 -0.37
N GLY A 53 0.41 -7.27 -0.65
CA GLY A 53 0.13 -6.32 -1.73
C GLY A 53 0.21 -7.00 -3.10
N SER A 54 -0.93 -7.16 -3.75
CA SER A 54 -1.07 -8.06 -4.91
C SER A 54 -1.31 -7.34 -6.24
N THR A 55 -1.84 -6.12 -6.22
CA THR A 55 -2.27 -5.41 -7.44
C THR A 55 -1.53 -4.09 -7.61
N ILE A 56 -1.21 -3.76 -8.85
CA ILE A 56 -0.54 -2.52 -9.26
C ILE A 56 -1.43 -1.85 -10.30
N HIS A 57 -1.73 -0.57 -10.10
CA HIS A 57 -2.54 0.21 -11.04
C HIS A 57 -1.65 0.71 -12.21
N PRO A 58 -2.18 0.86 -13.44
CA PRO A 58 -1.40 1.34 -14.60
C PRO A 58 -0.69 2.68 -14.39
N PHE A 59 -1.26 3.57 -13.57
CA PHE A 59 -0.68 4.87 -13.21
C PHE A 59 0.27 4.84 -12.00
N ASN A 60 0.64 3.66 -11.51
CA ASN A 60 1.70 3.49 -10.53
C ASN A 60 3.07 3.56 -11.22
N LEU A 61 3.53 4.80 -11.51
CA LEU A 61 4.65 5.01 -12.43
C LEU A 61 5.98 4.53 -11.88
N HIS A 62 6.24 4.64 -10.56
CA HIS A 62 7.47 4.11 -9.98
C HIS A 62 7.49 2.57 -10.02
N MET A 63 6.38 1.91 -9.69
CA MET A 63 6.31 0.45 -9.76
C MET A 63 6.52 -0.03 -11.20
N LYS A 64 5.96 0.68 -12.18
CA LYS A 64 6.14 0.39 -13.61
C LYS A 64 7.60 0.59 -14.05
N GLU A 65 8.20 1.73 -13.67
CA GLU A 65 9.62 2.03 -13.94
C GLU A 65 10.53 0.94 -13.33
N PHE A 66 10.27 0.54 -12.09
CA PHE A 66 11.03 -0.52 -11.43
C PHE A 66 10.93 -1.85 -12.16
N ALA A 67 9.71 -2.28 -12.53
CA ALA A 67 9.52 -3.53 -13.28
C ALA A 67 10.29 -3.50 -14.60
N GLN A 68 10.18 -2.43 -15.37
CA GLN A 68 10.87 -2.25 -16.65
C GLN A 68 12.40 -2.24 -16.49
N MET A 69 12.92 -1.46 -15.54
CA MET A 69 14.35 -1.36 -15.27
C MET A 69 14.97 -2.70 -14.83
N LEU A 70 14.21 -3.48 -14.07
CA LEU A 70 14.64 -4.78 -13.56
C LEU A 70 14.40 -5.92 -14.55
N GLY A 71 13.77 -5.65 -15.71
CA GLY A 71 13.42 -6.67 -16.70
C GLY A 71 12.36 -7.65 -16.21
N LEU A 72 11.52 -7.24 -15.24
CA LEU A 72 10.43 -8.04 -14.72
C LEU A 72 9.22 -7.95 -15.64
N GLN A 73 8.53 -9.07 -15.85
CA GLN A 73 7.38 -9.13 -16.73
C GLN A 73 6.12 -8.70 -16.00
N GLU A 74 5.28 -7.92 -16.71
CA GLU A 74 3.95 -7.51 -16.23
C GLU A 74 2.97 -8.67 -16.52
N LEU A 75 2.29 -9.13 -15.49
CA LEU A 75 1.20 -10.09 -15.58
C LEU A 75 -0.12 -9.35 -15.42
N LYS A 76 -0.87 -9.19 -16.50
CA LYS A 76 -2.24 -8.66 -16.44
C LYS A 76 -3.14 -9.62 -15.67
N LEU A 77 -3.98 -9.06 -14.82
CA LEU A 77 -4.99 -9.85 -14.12
C LEU A 77 -6.16 -10.14 -15.08
N PRO A 78 -6.81 -11.30 -14.95
CA PRO A 78 -8.00 -11.60 -15.74
C PRO A 78 -9.14 -10.67 -15.39
N ASP A 79 -10.09 -10.53 -16.32
CA ASP A 79 -11.31 -9.77 -16.07
C ASP A 79 -12.10 -10.41 -14.93
N ASP A 80 -12.56 -9.55 -14.02
CA ASP A 80 -13.33 -9.92 -12.85
C ASP A 80 -14.84 -9.88 -13.13
N VAL A 81 -15.57 -10.86 -12.62
CA VAL A 81 -17.03 -10.80 -12.45
C VAL A 81 -17.29 -10.42 -11.01
N GLN A 82 -17.68 -9.18 -10.80
CA GLN A 82 -17.88 -8.64 -9.45
C GLN A 82 -19.30 -8.89 -8.94
N ALA A 83 -19.41 -9.18 -7.66
CA ALA A 83 -20.68 -9.23 -6.95
C ALA A 83 -20.58 -8.55 -5.60
N VAL A 84 -21.67 -7.92 -5.17
CA VAL A 84 -21.80 -7.26 -3.86
C VAL A 84 -22.85 -8.01 -3.03
N TYR A 85 -22.42 -8.54 -1.89
CA TYR A 85 -23.23 -9.31 -0.97
C TYR A 85 -23.61 -8.47 0.26
N ASP A 86 -24.90 -8.45 0.62
CA ASP A 86 -25.39 -7.66 1.75
C ASP A 86 -25.57 -8.44 3.06
N GLY A 87 -25.34 -9.76 3.02
CA GLY A 87 -25.55 -10.69 4.13
C GLY A 87 -26.70 -11.67 3.86
N GLU A 88 -27.56 -11.38 2.90
CA GLU A 88 -28.69 -12.24 2.51
C GLU A 88 -28.62 -12.65 1.03
N GLU A 89 -28.37 -11.67 0.14
CA GLU A 89 -28.33 -11.89 -1.32
C GLU A 89 -27.31 -10.96 -2.01
N PHE A 90 -27.11 -11.19 -3.30
CA PHE A 90 -26.33 -10.26 -4.12
C PHE A 90 -27.17 -9.05 -4.53
N VAL A 91 -26.87 -7.88 -3.94
CA VAL A 91 -27.53 -6.61 -4.31
C VAL A 91 -27.08 -6.11 -5.67
N PHE A 92 -25.89 -6.51 -6.11
CA PHE A 92 -25.34 -6.26 -7.44
C PHE A 92 -24.48 -7.43 -7.90
N GLU A 93 -24.60 -7.80 -9.18
CA GLU A 93 -23.78 -8.81 -9.83
C GLU A 93 -23.54 -8.39 -11.28
N ASP A 94 -22.28 -8.45 -11.73
CA ASP A 94 -21.89 -8.17 -13.10
C ASP A 94 -22.48 -9.21 -14.08
N SER A 95 -22.85 -8.71 -15.24
CA SER A 95 -23.16 -9.54 -16.42
C SER A 95 -21.96 -9.59 -17.36
N ASP A 96 -21.97 -10.53 -18.30
CA ASP A 96 -20.93 -10.64 -19.35
C ASP A 96 -20.89 -9.43 -20.30
N TRP A 97 -21.92 -8.60 -20.28
CA TRP A 97 -22.08 -7.48 -21.20
C TRP A 97 -21.88 -6.17 -20.46
N PHE A 98 -20.83 -5.45 -20.80
CA PHE A 98 -20.51 -4.13 -20.23
C PHE A 98 -21.71 -3.15 -20.26
N ILE A 99 -22.44 -3.12 -21.40
CA ILE A 99 -23.61 -2.25 -21.57
C ILE A 99 -24.71 -2.59 -20.56
N ILE A 100 -24.91 -3.89 -20.29
CA ILE A 100 -25.93 -4.34 -19.30
C ILE A 100 -25.52 -3.90 -17.90
N ASN A 101 -24.24 -3.97 -17.55
CA ASN A 101 -23.73 -3.50 -16.26
C ASN A 101 -23.97 -2.00 -16.08
N ILE A 102 -23.69 -1.19 -17.10
CA ILE A 102 -23.98 0.24 -17.07
C ILE A 102 -25.51 0.48 -16.89
N ILE A 103 -26.35 -0.23 -17.62
CA ILE A 103 -27.81 -0.10 -17.49
C ILE A 103 -28.27 -0.47 -16.07
N LYS A 104 -27.77 -1.58 -15.49
CA LYS A 104 -28.07 -1.98 -14.12
C LYS A 104 -27.66 -0.88 -13.11
N LEU A 105 -26.43 -0.32 -13.24
CA LEU A 105 -25.92 0.73 -12.38
C LEU A 105 -26.77 2.01 -12.49
N VAL A 106 -27.08 2.45 -13.72
CA VAL A 106 -27.92 3.64 -13.93
C VAL A 106 -29.33 3.45 -13.42
N TRP A 107 -29.93 2.27 -13.64
CA TRP A 107 -31.29 1.98 -13.16
C TRP A 107 -31.38 1.96 -11.64
N ARG A 108 -30.33 1.41 -10.96
CA ARG A 108 -30.33 1.26 -9.49
C ARG A 108 -29.87 2.53 -8.76
N TYR A 109 -28.85 3.23 -9.31
CA TYR A 109 -28.15 4.33 -8.64
C TYR A 109 -28.18 5.66 -9.43
N GLY A 110 -28.89 5.72 -10.54
CA GLY A 110 -28.85 6.91 -11.38
C GLY A 110 -27.46 7.14 -11.98
N PHE A 111 -26.99 8.38 -11.92
CA PHE A 111 -25.68 8.75 -12.47
C PHE A 111 -24.54 8.75 -11.45
N ASP A 112 -24.74 8.15 -10.27
CA ASP A 112 -23.77 8.19 -9.17
C ASP A 112 -22.43 7.54 -9.54
N TYR A 113 -22.47 6.42 -10.25
CA TYR A 113 -21.25 5.76 -10.75
C TYR A 113 -20.44 6.68 -11.67
N LEU A 114 -21.07 7.37 -12.60
CA LEU A 114 -20.41 8.29 -13.51
C LEU A 114 -19.82 9.51 -12.78
N ARG A 115 -20.57 10.07 -11.80
CA ARG A 115 -20.09 11.18 -10.96
C ARG A 115 -18.87 10.76 -10.14
N MET A 116 -18.93 9.58 -9.51
CA MET A 116 -17.80 9.03 -8.77
C MET A 116 -16.58 8.85 -9.69
N LYS A 117 -16.76 8.23 -10.85
CA LYS A 117 -15.67 8.01 -11.81
C LYS A 117 -15.02 9.32 -12.25
N MET A 118 -15.80 10.31 -12.64
CA MET A 118 -15.30 11.65 -13.02
C MET A 118 -14.55 12.33 -11.88
N TRP A 119 -15.03 12.19 -10.66
CA TRP A 119 -14.40 12.78 -9.47
C TRP A 119 -13.04 12.12 -9.19
N VAL A 120 -12.99 10.78 -9.22
CA VAL A 120 -11.76 9.98 -9.03
C VAL A 120 -10.73 10.26 -10.12
N GLU A 121 -11.14 10.33 -11.40
CA GLU A 121 -10.27 10.69 -12.53
C GLU A 121 -9.71 12.11 -12.41
N SER A 122 -10.54 13.07 -12.01
CA SER A 122 -10.10 14.46 -11.77
C SER A 122 -9.06 14.54 -10.66
N PHE A 123 -9.24 13.77 -9.59
CA PHE A 123 -8.24 13.64 -8.52
C PHE A 123 -6.95 13.05 -9.06
N LEU A 124 -7.02 11.91 -9.75
CA LEU A 124 -5.85 11.21 -10.28
C LEU A 124 -5.01 12.12 -11.18
N HIS A 125 -5.66 12.80 -12.13
CA HIS A 125 -4.98 13.71 -13.04
C HIS A 125 -4.18 14.81 -12.31
N ARG A 126 -4.71 15.33 -11.21
CA ARG A 126 -4.00 16.32 -10.38
C ARG A 126 -2.90 15.66 -9.54
N PHE A 127 -3.17 14.48 -8.98
CA PHE A 127 -2.21 13.74 -8.15
C PHE A 127 -0.94 13.36 -8.93
N MET A 128 -1.06 13.09 -10.22
CA MET A 128 0.08 12.78 -11.11
C MET A 128 1.17 13.88 -11.13
N LYS A 129 0.87 15.12 -10.70
CA LYS A 129 1.89 16.17 -10.53
C LYS A 129 2.99 15.79 -9.54
N VAL A 130 2.75 14.84 -8.61
CA VAL A 130 3.78 14.38 -7.67
C VAL A 130 5.02 13.88 -8.39
N TYR A 131 4.84 13.19 -9.51
CA TYR A 131 5.97 12.69 -10.32
C TYR A 131 6.74 13.83 -10.99
N GLN A 132 6.06 14.92 -11.38
CA GLN A 132 6.72 16.11 -11.94
C GLN A 132 7.56 16.82 -10.88
N PHE A 133 7.06 16.98 -9.64
CA PHE A 133 7.85 17.49 -8.54
C PHE A 133 9.09 16.62 -8.30
N GLN A 134 8.92 15.31 -8.22
CA GLN A 134 10.01 14.39 -7.95
C GLN A 134 11.03 14.29 -9.10
N SER A 135 10.60 14.39 -10.35
CA SER A 135 11.53 14.44 -11.50
C SER A 135 12.28 15.76 -11.57
N GLY A 136 11.69 16.86 -11.14
CA GLY A 136 12.33 18.16 -10.95
C GLY A 136 13.28 18.21 -9.74
N GLY A 137 13.35 17.14 -8.96
CA GLY A 137 14.19 17.05 -7.77
C GLY A 137 13.62 17.78 -6.56
N TYR A 138 12.33 18.01 -6.47
CA TYR A 138 11.69 18.65 -5.31
C TYR A 138 11.30 17.63 -4.25
N SER A 139 11.35 18.05 -2.99
CA SER A 139 11.04 17.22 -1.83
C SER A 139 10.26 17.99 -0.77
N PHE A 140 9.57 17.27 0.10
CA PHE A 140 8.65 17.83 1.08
C PHE A 140 8.93 17.25 2.47
N THR A 141 8.92 18.12 3.49
CA THR A 141 9.19 17.74 4.88
C THR A 141 8.01 17.13 5.60
N THR A 142 6.78 17.43 5.14
CA THR A 142 5.53 16.87 5.69
C THR A 142 4.59 16.44 4.57
N MET A 143 3.60 15.62 4.93
CA MET A 143 2.58 15.17 3.99
C MET A 143 1.69 16.32 3.53
N GLU A 144 1.34 17.23 4.42
CA GLU A 144 0.52 18.40 4.08
C GLU A 144 1.18 19.27 3.03
N LYS A 145 2.50 19.50 3.14
CA LYS A 145 3.25 20.29 2.16
C LYS A 145 3.31 19.59 0.80
N LEU A 146 3.48 18.26 0.78
CA LEU A 146 3.41 17.48 -0.45
C LEU A 146 2.04 17.61 -1.10
N LEU A 147 0.97 17.40 -0.34
CA LEU A 147 -0.41 17.51 -0.85
C LEU A 147 -0.73 18.92 -1.32
N TYR A 148 -0.26 19.93 -0.60
CA TYR A 148 -0.44 21.34 -1.00
C TYR A 148 0.27 21.64 -2.34
N GLY A 149 1.51 21.19 -2.51
CA GLY A 149 2.24 21.36 -3.77
C GLY A 149 1.54 20.68 -4.95
N VAL A 150 0.96 19.48 -4.73
CA VAL A 150 0.30 18.69 -5.78
C VAL A 150 -1.08 19.22 -6.14
N GLY A 151 -1.91 19.57 -5.15
CA GLY A 151 -3.33 19.89 -5.36
C GLY A 151 -3.87 21.09 -4.57
N GLY A 152 -3.00 21.85 -3.88
CA GLY A 152 -3.37 23.01 -3.07
C GLY A 152 -4.19 22.63 -1.83
N ASP A 153 -4.90 23.62 -1.29
CA ASP A 153 -5.73 23.47 -0.07
C ASP A 153 -6.78 22.35 -0.17
N GLU A 154 -7.27 22.05 -1.37
CA GLU A 154 -8.26 21.01 -1.56
C GLU A 154 -7.70 19.64 -1.17
N PHE A 155 -6.48 19.32 -1.64
CA PHE A 155 -5.82 18.04 -1.31
C PHE A 155 -5.45 17.94 0.17
N VAL A 156 -5.01 19.05 0.78
CA VAL A 156 -4.75 19.08 2.23
C VAL A 156 -6.03 18.83 3.02
N ARG A 157 -7.16 19.38 2.56
CA ARG A 157 -8.44 19.13 3.24
C ARG A 157 -8.93 17.69 3.12
N MET A 158 -8.57 16.95 2.05
CA MET A 158 -9.00 15.56 1.86
C MET A 158 -8.55 14.61 2.98
N ILE A 159 -7.52 14.94 3.75
CA ILE A 159 -7.12 14.16 4.91
C ILE A 159 -7.94 14.50 6.18
N LYS A 160 -8.75 15.56 6.15
CA LYS A 160 -9.50 16.10 7.29
C LYS A 160 -11.00 15.85 7.26
N TYR A 161 -11.53 15.30 6.19
CA TYR A 161 -12.94 14.89 6.07
C TYR A 161 -13.05 13.49 5.45
N SER A 162 -14.17 12.84 5.66
CA SER A 162 -14.38 11.46 5.20
C SER A 162 -14.65 11.38 3.70
N ILE A 163 -14.41 10.19 3.11
CA ILE A 163 -14.80 9.94 1.71
C ILE A 163 -16.33 9.96 1.56
N ASP A 164 -17.08 9.60 2.60
CA ASP A 164 -18.56 9.70 2.65
C ASP A 164 -19.00 11.16 2.45
N GLU A 165 -18.46 12.09 3.25
CA GLU A 165 -18.73 13.53 3.10
C GLU A 165 -18.31 14.06 1.73
N ALA A 166 -17.13 13.65 1.24
CA ALA A 166 -16.62 14.08 -0.07
C ALA A 166 -17.59 13.73 -1.19
N LEU A 167 -18.03 12.48 -1.22
CA LEU A 167 -18.89 11.96 -2.29
C LEU A 167 -20.33 12.48 -2.18
N GLN A 168 -20.85 12.65 -0.97
CA GLN A 168 -22.15 13.32 -0.78
C GLN A 168 -22.15 14.77 -1.28
N ASN A 169 -21.06 15.51 -1.04
CA ASN A 169 -20.92 16.90 -1.51
C ASN A 169 -20.93 17.02 -3.05
N VAL A 170 -20.57 15.95 -3.77
CA VAL A 170 -20.69 15.92 -5.25
C VAL A 170 -22.00 15.28 -5.72
N GLY A 171 -22.95 15.04 -4.81
CA GLY A 171 -24.32 14.61 -5.08
C GLY A 171 -24.45 13.09 -5.30
N ILE A 172 -23.59 12.28 -4.69
CA ILE A 172 -23.69 10.82 -4.69
C ILE A 172 -24.64 10.39 -3.57
N SER A 173 -25.55 9.47 -3.89
CA SER A 173 -26.56 8.99 -2.95
C SER A 173 -25.98 8.07 -1.87
N GLN A 174 -26.59 8.09 -0.68
CA GLN A 174 -26.22 7.20 0.42
C GLN A 174 -26.36 5.72 0.04
N ARG A 175 -27.33 5.39 -0.82
CA ARG A 175 -27.48 4.04 -1.32
C ARG A 175 -26.26 3.56 -2.09
N PHE A 176 -25.73 4.38 -3.01
CA PHE A 176 -24.53 4.07 -3.76
C PHE A 176 -23.30 3.97 -2.84
N LEU A 177 -23.20 4.85 -1.85
CA LEU A 177 -22.13 4.80 -0.84
C LEU A 177 -22.15 3.48 -0.08
N ASN A 178 -23.33 3.03 0.36
CA ASN A 178 -23.46 1.81 1.15
C ASN A 178 -23.28 0.52 0.33
N GLU A 179 -23.79 0.50 -0.91
CA GLU A 179 -23.84 -0.72 -1.72
C GLU A 179 -22.63 -0.87 -2.68
N ILE A 180 -21.90 0.20 -3.01
CA ILE A 180 -20.76 0.14 -3.94
C ILE A 180 -19.49 0.66 -3.28
N VAL A 181 -19.47 1.89 -2.77
CA VAL A 181 -18.26 2.51 -2.24
C VAL A 181 -17.75 1.78 -0.99
N THR A 182 -18.61 1.58 -0.01
CA THR A 182 -18.24 0.92 1.26
C THR A 182 -17.70 -0.50 1.04
N PRO A 183 -18.29 -1.37 0.21
CA PRO A 183 -17.74 -2.69 -0.11
C PRO A 183 -16.32 -2.62 -0.71
N ILE A 184 -16.06 -1.70 -1.63
CA ILE A 184 -14.73 -1.50 -2.20
C ILE A 184 -13.72 -1.10 -1.12
N LEU A 185 -14.09 -0.16 -0.24
CA LEU A 185 -13.23 0.29 0.85
C LEU A 185 -12.96 -0.82 1.87
N ARG A 186 -13.98 -1.62 2.18
CA ARG A 186 -13.84 -2.79 3.07
C ARG A 186 -12.88 -3.82 2.48
N LEU A 187 -12.99 -4.12 1.20
CA LEU A 187 -12.07 -5.04 0.53
C LEU A 187 -10.62 -4.48 0.53
N SER A 188 -10.43 -3.20 0.21
CA SER A 188 -9.12 -2.57 0.10
C SER A 188 -8.47 -2.31 1.45
N SER A 189 -9.13 -1.56 2.34
CA SER A 189 -8.57 -1.09 3.61
C SER A 189 -9.10 -1.80 4.87
N GLY A 190 -10.15 -2.62 4.75
CA GLY A 190 -10.85 -3.21 5.90
C GLY A 190 -11.76 -2.21 6.64
N GLN A 191 -11.94 -1.00 6.11
CA GLN A 191 -12.64 0.09 6.77
C GLN A 191 -13.82 0.58 5.93
N SER A 192 -14.74 1.30 6.55
CA SER A 192 -15.93 1.86 5.88
C SER A 192 -15.66 3.26 5.33
N ALA A 193 -16.71 3.92 4.78
CA ALA A 193 -16.59 5.23 4.14
C ALA A 193 -16.31 6.41 5.10
N ASN A 194 -16.12 6.16 6.40
CA ASN A 194 -15.69 7.16 7.37
C ASN A 194 -14.16 7.43 7.37
N ILE A 195 -13.40 6.71 6.57
CA ILE A 195 -11.97 6.99 6.36
C ILE A 195 -11.77 8.32 5.63
N ASN A 196 -10.57 8.91 5.74
CA ASN A 196 -10.29 10.17 5.07
C ASN A 196 -10.45 10.08 3.54
N ALA A 197 -10.85 11.19 2.91
CA ALA A 197 -11.20 11.22 1.49
C ALA A 197 -10.02 10.88 0.57
N LEU A 198 -8.78 11.16 0.97
CA LEU A 198 -7.59 10.82 0.19
C LEU A 198 -7.42 9.30 0.07
N VAL A 199 -7.43 8.59 1.20
CA VAL A 199 -7.35 7.11 1.24
C VAL A 199 -8.52 6.49 0.50
N GLY A 200 -9.74 7.00 0.74
CA GLY A 200 -10.95 6.53 0.07
C GLY A 200 -10.85 6.64 -1.45
N THR A 201 -10.38 7.79 -1.96
CA THR A 201 -10.20 8.00 -3.40
C THR A 201 -9.16 7.06 -4.01
N LEU A 202 -8.02 6.88 -3.34
CA LEU A 202 -6.97 5.97 -3.81
C LEU A 202 -7.42 4.51 -3.76
N SER A 203 -8.30 4.15 -2.81
CA SER A 203 -8.91 2.82 -2.76
C SER A 203 -9.90 2.59 -3.92
N LEU A 204 -10.67 3.60 -4.29
CA LEU A 204 -11.59 3.54 -5.44
C LEU A 204 -10.85 3.38 -6.78
N LEU A 205 -9.65 3.95 -6.92
CA LEU A 205 -8.79 3.72 -8.09
C LEU A 205 -8.36 2.26 -8.23
N GLN A 206 -8.18 1.53 -7.13
CA GLN A 206 -7.81 0.12 -7.17
C GLN A 206 -8.95 -0.83 -7.57
N ALA A 207 -10.17 -0.31 -7.66
CA ALA A 207 -11.32 -1.06 -8.17
C ALA A 207 -11.50 -0.91 -9.70
N ASP A 208 -10.59 -0.21 -10.36
CA ASP A 208 -10.59 -0.04 -11.81
C ASP A 208 -10.12 -1.32 -12.55
N SER A 209 -10.34 -1.37 -13.84
CA SER A 209 -9.82 -2.39 -14.76
C SER A 209 -8.33 -2.21 -15.04
N ASP A 210 -7.73 -3.16 -15.75
CA ASP A 210 -6.32 -3.13 -16.19
C ASP A 210 -5.27 -3.21 -15.07
N LEU A 211 -5.64 -3.72 -13.90
CA LEU A 211 -4.67 -4.00 -12.85
C LEU A 211 -3.68 -5.08 -13.30
N TRP A 212 -2.45 -4.93 -12.85
CA TRP A 212 -1.38 -5.87 -13.14
C TRP A 212 -0.57 -6.20 -11.88
N ARG A 213 0.35 -7.13 -11.99
CA ARG A 213 1.35 -7.49 -10.99
C ARG A 213 2.62 -8.00 -11.66
N VAL A 214 3.67 -8.20 -10.89
CA VAL A 214 4.91 -8.78 -11.38
C VAL A 214 4.77 -10.31 -11.49
N GLU A 215 5.11 -10.87 -12.65
CA GLU A 215 5.23 -12.31 -12.81
C GLU A 215 6.33 -12.86 -11.88
N GLY A 216 6.02 -13.88 -11.11
CA GLY A 216 6.90 -14.41 -10.06
C GLY A 216 6.78 -13.70 -8.71
N GLY A 217 5.87 -12.73 -8.60
CA GLY A 217 5.51 -12.04 -7.36
C GLY A 217 6.12 -10.65 -7.21
N ASN A 218 5.33 -9.74 -6.63
CA ASN A 218 5.71 -8.33 -6.45
C ASN A 218 6.96 -8.15 -5.56
N LYS A 219 7.26 -9.10 -4.68
CA LYS A 219 8.48 -9.09 -3.84
C LYS A 219 9.79 -9.06 -4.64
N LEU A 220 9.76 -9.50 -5.90
CA LEU A 220 10.93 -9.47 -6.79
C LEU A 220 11.43 -8.04 -7.05
N VAL A 221 10.53 -7.06 -7.03
CA VAL A 221 10.91 -5.64 -7.14
C VAL A 221 11.84 -5.24 -6.00
N CYS A 222 11.50 -5.62 -4.76
CA CYS A 222 12.33 -5.31 -3.59
C CYS A 222 13.73 -5.90 -3.73
N SER A 223 13.84 -7.19 -4.04
CA SER A 223 15.11 -7.88 -4.21
C SER A 223 15.94 -7.27 -5.35
N GLY A 224 15.30 -6.96 -6.48
CA GLY A 224 15.94 -6.34 -7.64
C GLY A 224 16.48 -4.93 -7.33
N LEU A 225 15.72 -4.10 -6.61
CA LEU A 225 16.14 -2.75 -6.21
C LEU A 225 17.34 -2.79 -5.25
N LEU A 226 17.35 -3.67 -4.25
CA LEU A 226 18.47 -3.85 -3.34
C LEU A 226 19.74 -4.30 -4.09
N TYR A 227 19.58 -5.25 -5.02
CA TYR A 227 20.68 -5.71 -5.87
C TYR A 227 21.23 -4.57 -6.74
N SER A 228 20.37 -3.79 -7.40
CA SER A 228 20.75 -2.65 -8.23
C SER A 228 21.43 -1.55 -7.43
N ALA A 229 20.97 -1.30 -6.20
CA ALA A 229 21.57 -0.34 -5.29
C ALA A 229 22.91 -0.80 -4.69
N LYS A 230 23.27 -2.08 -4.85
CA LYS A 230 24.49 -2.68 -4.26
C LYS A 230 24.61 -2.38 -2.78
N VAL A 231 23.57 -2.70 -2.04
CA VAL A 231 23.52 -2.51 -0.59
C VAL A 231 24.22 -3.64 0.14
N ASN A 232 24.60 -3.37 1.40
CA ASN A 232 24.91 -4.42 2.36
C ASN A 232 23.63 -4.77 3.12
N LEU A 233 23.09 -5.95 2.87
CA LEU A 233 21.87 -6.43 3.55
C LEU A 233 22.26 -7.12 4.86
N ILE A 234 21.77 -6.58 5.97
CA ILE A 234 22.01 -7.10 7.31
C ILE A 234 20.72 -7.76 7.80
N LYS A 235 20.78 -9.06 8.07
CA LYS A 235 19.66 -9.82 8.64
C LYS A 235 19.59 -9.56 10.14
N GLY A 236 18.96 -8.45 10.51
CA GLY A 236 18.93 -8.01 11.91
C GLY A 236 17.73 -7.14 12.23
N LYS A 237 17.28 -7.24 13.47
CA LYS A 237 16.21 -6.40 14.03
C LYS A 237 16.81 -5.19 14.71
N VAL A 238 16.55 -4.00 14.18
CA VAL A 238 16.93 -2.74 14.85
C VAL A 238 16.09 -2.54 16.09
N THR A 239 16.74 -2.24 17.20
CA THR A 239 16.12 -2.09 18.53
C THR A 239 16.14 -0.66 19.04
N SER A 240 17.21 0.09 18.75
CA SER A 240 17.29 1.49 19.14
C SER A 240 18.19 2.33 18.22
N ILE A 241 17.93 3.63 18.24
CA ILE A 241 18.72 4.66 17.55
C ILE A 241 19.10 5.74 18.56
N HIS A 242 20.40 5.97 18.71
CA HIS A 242 20.95 7.00 19.58
C HIS A 242 21.60 8.08 18.74
N THR A 243 21.37 9.36 19.07
CA THR A 243 22.18 10.44 18.50
C THR A 243 23.52 10.53 19.17
N LYS A 244 24.58 10.63 18.37
CA LYS A 244 25.95 10.87 18.83
C LYS A 244 26.45 12.17 18.22
N ARG A 245 27.38 12.83 18.89
CA ARG A 245 28.05 14.01 18.35
C ARG A 245 29.54 13.70 18.19
N ARG A 246 30.07 13.99 17.01
CA ARG A 246 31.49 13.83 16.72
C ARG A 246 32.06 15.16 16.29
N PRO A 247 33.14 15.67 16.93
CA PRO A 247 33.82 16.85 16.43
C PRO A 247 34.52 16.55 15.11
N GLN A 248 34.33 17.43 14.12
CA GLN A 248 35.13 17.46 12.91
C GLN A 248 36.47 18.18 13.11
N ARG A 249 37.36 18.06 12.14
CA ARG A 249 38.66 18.75 12.17
C ARG A 249 38.57 20.27 12.22
N ASN A 250 37.47 20.84 11.74
CA ASN A 250 37.16 22.28 11.80
C ASN A 250 36.52 22.73 13.12
N GLY A 251 36.33 21.80 14.08
CA GLY A 251 35.70 22.07 15.37
C GLY A 251 34.17 22.01 15.37
N GLU A 252 33.52 21.83 14.22
CA GLU A 252 32.08 21.64 14.14
C GLU A 252 31.68 20.26 14.66
N LEU A 253 30.51 20.20 15.34
CA LEU A 253 29.94 18.96 15.81
C LEU A 253 28.99 18.40 14.74
N VAL A 254 29.30 17.21 14.24
CA VAL A 254 28.41 16.47 13.33
C VAL A 254 27.58 15.48 14.13
N HIS A 255 26.30 15.42 13.83
CA HIS A 255 25.41 14.41 14.36
C HIS A 255 25.61 13.11 13.59
N LEU A 256 25.73 12.01 14.33
CA LEU A 256 25.74 10.64 13.84
C LEU A 256 24.64 9.86 14.56
N TYR A 257 24.18 8.81 13.93
CA TYR A 257 23.20 7.90 14.51
C TYR A 257 23.86 6.56 14.76
N GLU A 258 23.89 6.13 16.03
CA GLU A 258 24.23 4.78 16.42
C GLU A 258 22.97 3.93 16.32
N VAL A 259 22.97 3.03 15.37
CA VAL A 259 21.87 2.08 15.16
C VAL A 259 22.25 0.78 15.83
N ASN A 260 21.50 0.41 16.88
CA ASN A 260 21.67 -0.85 17.60
C ASN A 260 20.68 -1.88 17.05
N TYR A 261 21.15 -3.09 16.87
CA TYR A 261 20.37 -4.18 16.28
C TYR A 261 20.77 -5.53 16.87
N THR A 262 19.98 -6.56 16.60
CA THR A 262 20.29 -7.95 16.96
C THR A 262 20.26 -8.82 15.71
N GLU A 263 21.30 -9.65 15.53
CA GLU A 263 21.33 -10.76 14.56
C GLU A 263 21.05 -12.07 15.32
N GLY A 264 19.80 -12.54 15.25
CA GLY A 264 19.34 -13.58 16.17
C GLY A 264 19.38 -13.08 17.62
N SER A 265 20.28 -13.63 18.45
CA SER A 265 20.52 -13.23 19.85
C SER A 265 21.70 -12.27 20.02
N ASP A 266 22.54 -12.11 19.00
CA ASP A 266 23.80 -11.37 19.10
C ASP A 266 23.58 -9.88 18.89
N PRO A 267 23.94 -9.01 19.85
CA PRO A 267 23.82 -7.58 19.74
C PRO A 267 24.92 -7.01 18.83
N GLY A 268 24.55 -6.07 17.98
CA GLY A 268 25.45 -5.30 17.12
C GLY A 268 25.10 -3.83 17.14
N TYR A 269 26.05 -3.00 16.73
CA TYR A 269 25.79 -1.58 16.46
C TYR A 269 26.64 -1.06 15.32
N SER A 270 26.15 -0.02 14.65
CA SER A 270 26.91 0.70 13.63
C SER A 270 26.53 2.18 13.61
N LEU A 271 27.47 3.02 13.16
CA LEU A 271 27.30 4.48 13.08
C LEU A 271 26.99 4.92 11.65
N TYR A 272 26.02 5.80 11.52
CA TYR A 272 25.55 6.31 10.24
C TYR A 272 25.33 7.83 10.27
N ASP A 273 25.58 8.48 9.13
CA ASP A 273 25.32 9.90 8.94
C ASP A 273 23.83 10.17 8.63
N ILE A 274 23.19 9.23 7.91
CA ILE A 274 21.79 9.33 7.47
C ILE A 274 21.07 8.03 7.81
N VAL A 275 19.87 8.14 8.37
CA VAL A 275 19.01 6.99 8.70
C VAL A 275 17.62 7.19 8.10
N ILE A 276 17.12 6.17 7.40
CA ILE A 276 15.76 6.10 6.89
C ILE A 276 15.02 4.97 7.57
N LEU A 277 13.95 5.33 8.29
CA LEU A 277 13.00 4.39 8.85
C LEU A 277 11.97 4.02 7.78
N ALA A 278 12.02 2.77 7.33
CA ALA A 278 11.11 2.17 6.37
C ALA A 278 10.31 1.00 6.96
N ALA A 279 10.30 0.90 8.29
CA ALA A 279 9.50 -0.06 9.04
C ALA A 279 8.37 0.68 9.75
N PRO A 280 7.14 0.15 9.77
CA PRO A 280 6.03 0.76 10.48
C PRO A 280 6.34 0.87 11.97
N MET A 281 6.11 2.05 12.56
CA MET A 281 6.26 2.29 13.98
C MET A 281 4.90 2.15 14.67
N TYR A 282 4.61 0.99 15.24
CA TYR A 282 3.43 0.79 16.06
C TYR A 282 3.73 -0.04 17.31
N PRO A 283 3.00 0.23 18.42
CA PRO A 283 3.21 -0.49 19.67
C PRO A 283 3.08 -2.01 19.48
N GLY A 284 4.05 -2.76 19.99
CA GLY A 284 4.00 -4.23 20.07
C GLY A 284 4.75 -5.01 19.00
N LYS A 285 5.04 -4.46 17.81
CA LYS A 285 5.73 -5.23 16.76
C LYS A 285 7.06 -4.65 16.28
N SER A 286 7.16 -3.36 16.07
CA SER A 286 8.39 -2.69 15.62
C SER A 286 8.70 -1.47 16.47
N GLN A 287 9.09 -1.70 17.73
CA GLN A 287 9.52 -0.62 18.60
C GLN A 287 11.01 -0.37 18.40
N VAL A 288 11.32 0.69 17.63
CA VAL A 288 12.65 1.29 17.63
C VAL A 288 12.66 2.36 18.73
N HIS A 289 13.51 2.20 19.74
CA HIS A 289 13.66 3.18 20.80
C HIS A 289 14.60 4.29 20.36
N PHE A 290 14.19 5.55 20.60
CA PHE A 290 14.99 6.73 20.27
C PHE A 290 15.58 7.32 21.53
N HIS A 291 16.91 7.54 21.53
CA HIS A 291 17.64 8.06 22.67
C HIS A 291 18.45 9.30 22.27
N ASP A 292 18.60 10.21 23.23
CA ASP A 292 19.41 11.44 23.07
C ASP A 292 18.93 12.37 21.94
N ILE A 293 17.66 12.27 21.54
CA ILE A 293 17.01 13.17 20.59
C ILE A 293 16.37 14.30 21.37
N PRO A 294 16.68 15.59 21.05
CA PRO A 294 16.24 16.74 21.86
C PRO A 294 14.70 16.88 21.93
N GLN A 295 14.00 16.50 20.87
CA GLN A 295 12.54 16.44 20.85
C GLN A 295 12.13 14.97 20.82
N PRO A 296 11.38 14.50 21.83
CA PRO A 296 10.94 13.11 21.84
C PRO A 296 10.11 12.82 20.59
N ILE A 297 10.51 11.78 19.86
CA ILE A 297 9.71 11.25 18.76
C ILE A 297 8.49 10.59 19.41
N SER A 298 7.37 11.27 19.37
CA SER A 298 6.11 10.74 19.89
C SER A 298 5.67 9.61 18.97
N PHE A 299 5.29 8.49 19.58
CA PHE A 299 4.53 7.48 18.86
C PHE A 299 3.14 8.07 18.59
N TYR A 300 2.74 8.07 17.34
CA TYR A 300 1.41 8.52 16.97
C TYR A 300 0.38 7.58 17.60
N SER A 301 -0.70 8.17 18.11
CA SER A 301 -1.74 7.46 18.87
C SER A 301 -2.53 6.45 18.02
N GLY A 302 -2.38 6.49 16.72
CA GLY A 302 -3.04 5.58 15.80
C GLY A 302 -2.51 4.15 15.88
N HIS A 303 -3.33 3.19 15.50
CA HIS A 303 -3.01 1.77 15.44
C HIS A 303 -3.16 1.24 14.02
N TYR A 304 -2.45 0.15 13.73
CA TYR A 304 -2.63 -0.57 12.47
C TYR A 304 -3.74 -1.59 12.60
N GLN A 305 -4.57 -1.67 11.58
CA GLN A 305 -5.62 -2.70 11.51
C GLN A 305 -5.03 -4.05 11.13
N GLN A 306 -5.42 -5.07 11.86
CA GLN A 306 -5.19 -6.44 11.46
C GLN A 306 -6.08 -6.77 10.26
N LYS A 307 -5.54 -7.53 9.34
CA LYS A 307 -6.24 -8.12 8.21
C LYS A 307 -5.73 -9.54 8.02
N VAL A 308 -6.65 -10.47 8.01
CA VAL A 308 -6.34 -11.88 7.78
C VAL A 308 -6.63 -12.21 6.32
N VAL A 309 -5.66 -12.86 5.69
CA VAL A 309 -5.76 -13.39 4.34
C VAL A 309 -5.78 -14.90 4.42
N THR A 310 -6.90 -15.49 4.09
CA THR A 310 -7.04 -16.96 4.02
C THR A 310 -7.12 -17.38 2.56
N LEU A 311 -6.10 -18.12 2.09
CA LEU A 311 -6.12 -18.78 0.79
C LEU A 311 -6.76 -20.16 0.96
N VAL A 312 -7.76 -20.47 0.15
CA VAL A 312 -8.49 -21.73 0.21
C VAL A 312 -8.55 -22.35 -1.17
N ALA A 313 -7.99 -23.54 -1.35
CA ALA A 313 -8.20 -24.37 -2.53
C ALA A 313 -9.49 -25.17 -2.37
N GLY A 314 -10.47 -24.96 -3.25
CA GLY A 314 -11.73 -25.67 -3.16
C GLY A 314 -12.93 -24.95 -3.77
N CYS A 315 -14.08 -25.62 -3.73
CA CYS A 315 -15.37 -25.08 -4.17
C CYS A 315 -15.93 -24.08 -3.15
N LEU A 316 -16.17 -22.84 -3.59
CA LEU A 316 -16.94 -21.87 -2.82
C LEU A 316 -18.41 -22.28 -2.83
N ASN A 317 -19.05 -22.21 -1.67
CA ASN A 317 -20.46 -22.54 -1.49
C ASN A 317 -21.36 -21.38 -1.94
N ALA A 318 -21.98 -21.51 -3.10
CA ALA A 318 -22.90 -20.50 -3.64
C ALA A 318 -24.11 -20.24 -2.72
N SER A 319 -24.58 -21.26 -1.99
CA SER A 319 -25.72 -21.12 -1.08
C SER A 319 -25.41 -20.22 0.14
N TYR A 320 -24.14 -20.07 0.50
CA TYR A 320 -23.73 -19.09 1.53
C TYR A 320 -24.10 -17.66 1.13
N PHE A 321 -24.07 -17.37 -0.16
CA PHE A 321 -24.39 -16.06 -0.73
C PHE A 321 -25.83 -15.96 -1.25
N GLY A 322 -26.75 -16.80 -0.74
CA GLY A 322 -28.17 -16.77 -1.13
C GLY A 322 -28.47 -17.36 -2.52
N GLN A 323 -27.46 -17.93 -3.21
CA GLN A 323 -27.67 -18.54 -4.53
C GLN A 323 -28.04 -20.02 -4.38
N HIS A 324 -29.32 -20.32 -4.52
CA HIS A 324 -29.87 -21.69 -4.40
C HIS A 324 -30.21 -22.34 -5.76
N GLY A 325 -29.91 -21.69 -6.89
CA GLY A 325 -30.19 -22.17 -8.23
C GLY A 325 -29.17 -23.20 -8.75
N SER A 326 -29.54 -23.97 -9.78
CA SER A 326 -28.65 -24.93 -10.45
C SER A 326 -27.71 -24.29 -11.49
N GLY A 327 -27.72 -22.97 -11.60
CA GLY A 327 -26.84 -22.22 -12.52
C GLY A 327 -25.37 -22.21 -12.05
N PRO A 328 -24.42 -21.99 -12.95
CA PRO A 328 -23.00 -21.88 -12.59
C PRO A 328 -22.79 -20.64 -11.69
N PHE A 329 -22.01 -20.79 -10.62
CA PHE A 329 -21.54 -19.68 -9.81
C PHE A 329 -20.51 -18.87 -10.59
N ARG A 330 -20.85 -17.62 -10.91
CA ARG A 330 -20.08 -16.78 -11.84
C ARG A 330 -19.11 -15.80 -11.17
N PRO A 331 -19.45 -15.20 -9.98
CA PRO A 331 -18.58 -14.20 -9.39
C PRO A 331 -17.17 -14.71 -9.18
N THR A 332 -16.18 -13.88 -9.56
CA THR A 332 -14.76 -14.10 -9.28
C THR A 332 -14.26 -13.20 -8.16
N THR A 333 -14.97 -12.10 -7.91
CA THR A 333 -14.72 -11.20 -6.78
C THR A 333 -16.04 -10.86 -6.10
N ILE A 334 -16.11 -11.10 -4.80
CA ILE A 334 -17.26 -10.82 -3.94
C ILE A 334 -16.81 -9.81 -2.90
N THR A 335 -17.53 -8.71 -2.81
CA THR A 335 -17.38 -7.71 -1.75
C THR A 335 -18.59 -7.73 -0.83
N THR A 336 -18.42 -7.29 0.41
CA THR A 336 -19.51 -7.30 1.40
C THR A 336 -19.88 -5.89 1.83
N THR A 337 -21.19 -5.61 1.95
CA THR A 337 -21.68 -4.36 2.53
C THR A 337 -21.42 -4.31 4.04
N ALA A 338 -21.61 -3.16 4.66
CA ALA A 338 -21.52 -3.02 6.11
C ALA A 338 -22.64 -3.75 6.88
N HIS A 339 -23.70 -4.13 6.19
CA HIS A 339 -24.86 -4.86 6.79
C HIS A 339 -24.62 -6.37 6.86
N SER A 340 -23.63 -6.92 6.15
CA SER A 340 -23.23 -8.32 6.33
C SER A 340 -22.72 -8.54 7.76
N ASP A 341 -22.74 -9.77 8.24
CA ASP A 341 -22.34 -10.16 9.60
C ASP A 341 -20.87 -9.78 9.98
N GLY A 342 -20.11 -9.28 9.01
CA GLY A 342 -18.75 -8.78 9.21
C GLY A 342 -17.67 -9.86 9.29
N SER A 343 -18.02 -11.14 9.21
CA SER A 343 -17.07 -12.26 9.26
C SER A 343 -16.06 -12.20 8.12
N ILE A 344 -16.48 -11.78 6.92
CA ILE A 344 -15.63 -11.57 5.76
C ILE A 344 -15.76 -10.13 5.22
N LEU A 345 -14.65 -9.60 4.73
CA LEU A 345 -14.59 -8.32 4.01
C LEU A 345 -14.82 -8.52 2.51
N GLY A 346 -14.47 -9.70 2.02
CA GLY A 346 -14.69 -10.13 0.66
C GLY A 346 -13.89 -11.38 0.33
N ALA A 347 -14.15 -11.92 -0.86
CA ALA A 347 -13.46 -13.09 -1.40
C ALA A 347 -13.18 -12.89 -2.89
N SER A 348 -12.01 -13.30 -3.37
CA SER A 348 -11.65 -13.23 -4.79
C SER A 348 -10.90 -14.47 -5.23
N VAL A 349 -11.07 -14.84 -6.49
CA VAL A 349 -10.28 -15.91 -7.13
C VAL A 349 -8.82 -15.43 -7.21
N SER A 350 -7.91 -16.20 -6.66
CA SER A 350 -6.49 -15.90 -6.71
C SER A 350 -5.84 -16.60 -7.90
N VAL A 351 -5.04 -15.86 -8.65
CA VAL A 351 -4.26 -16.39 -9.78
C VAL A 351 -2.85 -16.68 -9.30
N PRO A 352 -2.20 -17.82 -9.69
CA PRO A 352 -0.81 -18.09 -9.34
C PRO A 352 0.14 -17.00 -9.83
N ILE A 353 1.23 -16.72 -9.08
CA ILE A 353 2.22 -15.71 -9.49
C ILE A 353 2.96 -16.08 -10.81
N LYS A 354 2.95 -17.36 -11.16
CA LYS A 354 3.41 -17.89 -12.45
C LYS A 354 2.32 -18.78 -13.05
N PRO A 355 1.32 -18.19 -13.70
CA PRO A 355 0.26 -18.98 -14.31
C PRO A 355 0.79 -19.80 -15.48
N VAL A 356 0.31 -21.03 -15.60
CA VAL A 356 0.58 -21.87 -16.78
C VAL A 356 -0.36 -21.42 -17.90
N PRO A 357 0.14 -21.04 -19.09
CA PRO A 357 -0.70 -20.61 -20.19
C PRO A 357 -1.72 -21.71 -20.57
N GLY A 358 -3.00 -21.34 -20.67
CA GLY A 358 -4.09 -22.25 -21.01
C GLY A 358 -4.62 -23.09 -19.85
N ASP A 359 -4.04 -23.02 -18.67
CA ASP A 359 -4.53 -23.69 -17.47
C ASP A 359 -5.65 -22.84 -16.84
N GLN A 360 -6.91 -23.24 -17.11
CA GLN A 360 -8.07 -22.71 -16.39
C GLN A 360 -8.59 -23.81 -15.48
N PRO A 361 -8.26 -23.77 -14.18
CA PRO A 361 -8.73 -24.79 -13.26
C PRO A 361 -10.26 -24.81 -13.22
N PRO A 362 -10.90 -25.99 -13.14
CA PRO A 362 -12.33 -26.10 -12.91
C PRO A 362 -12.74 -25.26 -11.71
N THR A 363 -13.98 -24.81 -11.67
CA THR A 363 -14.48 -23.92 -10.62
C THR A 363 -14.16 -24.41 -9.20
N CYS A 364 -14.21 -25.74 -9.00
CA CYS A 364 -13.89 -26.36 -7.71
C CYS A 364 -12.40 -26.56 -7.42
N ALA A 365 -11.52 -26.33 -8.38
CA ALA A 365 -10.06 -26.38 -8.18
C ALA A 365 -9.42 -24.99 -8.10
N ARG A 366 -10.25 -23.94 -8.05
CA ARG A 366 -9.76 -22.57 -7.89
C ARG A 366 -9.25 -22.32 -6.49
N VAL A 367 -8.25 -21.46 -6.37
CA VAL A 367 -7.81 -20.92 -5.09
C VAL A 367 -8.52 -19.59 -4.84
N TRP A 368 -9.22 -19.51 -3.72
CA TRP A 368 -9.89 -18.31 -3.26
C TRP A 368 -9.05 -17.58 -2.23
N LYS A 369 -8.97 -16.27 -2.33
CA LYS A 369 -8.40 -15.37 -1.34
C LYS A 369 -9.54 -14.72 -0.57
N VAL A 370 -9.76 -15.16 0.66
CA VAL A 370 -10.75 -14.59 1.56
C VAL A 370 -10.07 -13.58 2.46
N LEU A 371 -10.65 -12.40 2.58
CA LEU A 371 -10.21 -11.33 3.45
C LEU A 371 -11.16 -11.20 4.62
N SER A 372 -10.63 -11.20 5.84
CA SER A 372 -11.40 -11.06 7.08
C SER A 372 -10.66 -10.15 8.08
N PRO A 373 -11.36 -9.50 9.03
CA PRO A 373 -10.73 -8.72 10.09
C PRO A 373 -10.01 -9.61 11.10
N GLU A 374 -10.56 -10.80 11.35
CA GLU A 374 -10.07 -11.80 12.30
C GLU A 374 -9.96 -13.17 11.60
N PRO A 375 -9.22 -14.14 12.15
CA PRO A 375 -9.20 -15.50 11.64
C PRO A 375 -10.60 -16.08 11.49
N LEU A 376 -10.87 -16.76 10.38
CA LEU A 376 -12.15 -17.39 10.16
C LEU A 376 -12.33 -18.54 11.15
N ALA A 377 -13.45 -18.53 11.86
CA ALA A 377 -13.84 -19.66 12.70
C ALA A 377 -14.02 -20.92 11.81
N GLU A 378 -13.69 -22.10 12.35
CA GLU A 378 -13.77 -23.36 11.60
C GLU A 378 -15.19 -23.60 11.03
N GLY A 379 -16.22 -23.25 11.79
CA GLY A 379 -17.62 -23.32 11.33
C GLY A 379 -17.93 -22.39 10.17
N GLU A 380 -17.32 -21.19 10.15
CA GLU A 380 -17.50 -20.22 9.07
C GLU A 380 -16.75 -20.65 7.80
N LEU A 381 -15.52 -21.12 7.97
CA LEU A 381 -14.73 -21.68 6.88
C LEU A 381 -15.45 -22.87 6.22
N SER A 382 -16.06 -23.77 7.03
CA SER A 382 -16.82 -24.92 6.52
C SER A 382 -18.11 -24.53 5.83
N ARG A 383 -18.74 -23.41 6.24
CA ARG A 383 -19.93 -22.86 5.55
C ARG A 383 -19.55 -22.28 4.19
N LEU A 384 -18.43 -21.56 4.11
CA LEU A 384 -17.90 -20.99 2.87
C LEU A 384 -17.35 -22.06 1.92
N PHE A 385 -16.62 -23.03 2.46
CA PHE A 385 -15.97 -24.10 1.72
C PHE A 385 -16.27 -25.44 2.38
N PRO A 386 -17.31 -26.19 1.95
CA PRO A 386 -17.71 -27.43 2.59
C PRO A 386 -16.63 -28.53 2.58
N SER A 387 -15.74 -28.49 1.61
CA SER A 387 -14.66 -29.48 1.44
C SER A 387 -13.39 -28.80 0.90
N PRO A 388 -12.68 -28.01 1.72
CA PRO A 388 -11.45 -27.38 1.28
C PRO A 388 -10.34 -28.44 1.13
N GLU A 389 -9.58 -28.38 0.03
CA GLU A 389 -8.43 -29.26 -0.22
C GLU A 389 -7.19 -28.79 0.55
N ALA A 390 -6.98 -27.49 0.60
CA ALA A 390 -5.87 -26.85 1.30
C ALA A 390 -6.27 -25.46 1.78
N VAL A 391 -5.76 -25.06 2.95
CA VAL A 391 -5.98 -23.75 3.56
C VAL A 391 -4.65 -23.18 4.03
N HIS A 392 -4.40 -21.92 3.75
CA HIS A 392 -3.26 -21.18 4.26
C HIS A 392 -3.70 -19.82 4.79
N GLU A 393 -3.34 -19.50 6.01
CA GLU A 393 -3.70 -18.24 6.68
C GLU A 393 -2.47 -17.36 6.89
N SER A 394 -2.62 -16.08 6.60
CA SER A 394 -1.59 -15.04 6.79
C SER A 394 -2.20 -13.84 7.51
N HIS A 395 -1.48 -13.33 8.52
CA HIS A 395 -1.89 -12.18 9.32
C HIS A 395 -1.07 -10.96 8.96
N TRP A 396 -1.74 -9.85 8.69
CA TRP A 396 -1.11 -8.59 8.32
C TRP A 396 -1.61 -7.44 9.16
N PHE A 397 -0.69 -6.63 9.66
CA PHE A 397 -0.98 -5.24 10.04
C PHE A 397 -0.85 -4.40 8.76
N ALA A 398 -1.91 -4.44 7.95
CA ALA A 398 -1.85 -4.02 6.55
C ALA A 398 -1.81 -2.49 6.41
N HIS A 399 -2.67 -1.79 7.16
CA HIS A 399 -2.88 -0.35 7.04
C HIS A 399 -3.08 0.29 8.41
N PRO A 400 -2.76 1.60 8.57
CA PRO A 400 -3.26 2.36 9.70
C PRO A 400 -4.79 2.32 9.78
N SER A 401 -5.33 2.43 10.98
CA SER A 401 -6.74 2.77 11.17
C SER A 401 -6.91 4.23 10.81
N TYR A 402 -7.46 4.49 9.63
CA TYR A 402 -7.59 5.84 9.11
C TYR A 402 -8.74 6.59 9.78
N SER A 403 -8.45 7.80 10.24
CA SER A 403 -9.43 8.75 10.74
C SER A 403 -9.13 10.14 10.20
N SER A 404 -10.15 10.94 9.99
CA SER A 404 -10.00 12.34 9.58
C SER A 404 -9.45 13.24 10.70
N SER A 405 -9.41 12.76 11.93
CA SER A 405 -8.86 13.46 13.09
C SER A 405 -7.40 13.13 13.42
N ASP A 406 -6.81 12.16 12.73
CA ASP A 406 -5.44 11.73 13.02
C ASP A 406 -4.41 12.76 12.56
N GLU A 407 -3.39 12.97 13.38
CA GLU A 407 -2.21 13.73 13.00
C GLU A 407 -1.28 12.84 12.17
N ILE A 408 -0.89 13.33 11.00
CA ILE A 408 0.06 12.63 10.14
C ILE A 408 1.49 12.95 10.58
N PRO A 409 2.33 11.92 10.82
CA PRO A 409 3.73 12.14 11.17
C PRO A 409 4.51 12.86 10.06
N PRO A 410 5.54 13.65 10.39
CA PRO A 410 6.41 14.27 9.41
C PRO A 410 7.35 13.23 8.77
N PHE A 411 7.84 13.53 7.56
CA PHE A 411 8.92 12.76 6.94
C PHE A 411 10.28 12.98 7.61
N VAL A 412 10.48 14.11 8.26
CA VAL A 412 11.73 14.47 8.96
C VAL A 412 11.51 14.37 10.45
N LEU A 413 12.15 13.39 11.10
CA LEU A 413 12.09 13.20 12.57
C LEU A 413 13.19 13.96 13.30
N HIS A 414 14.37 14.06 12.70
CA HIS A 414 15.52 14.77 13.23
C HIS A 414 16.46 15.11 12.06
N ASP A 415 17.58 15.78 12.25
CA ASP A 415 18.48 16.31 11.22
C ASP A 415 18.58 15.46 9.94
N HIS A 416 19.08 14.23 10.04
CA HIS A 416 19.20 13.28 8.95
C HIS A 416 18.53 11.93 9.26
N LEU A 417 17.48 11.97 10.08
CA LEU A 417 16.62 10.85 10.41
C LEU A 417 15.25 11.05 9.76
N TYR A 418 14.90 10.18 8.82
CA TYR A 418 13.70 10.28 8.00
C TYR A 418 12.74 9.12 8.25
N HIS A 419 11.44 9.39 8.20
CA HIS A 419 10.37 8.43 8.43
C HIS A 419 9.52 8.24 7.18
N LEU A 420 9.72 7.13 6.50
CA LEU A 420 9.01 6.82 5.27
C LEU A 420 7.52 6.56 5.48
N ASN A 421 7.23 5.80 6.54
CA ASN A 421 5.87 5.34 6.83
C ASN A 421 4.93 6.47 7.29
N ALA A 422 5.42 7.72 7.36
CA ALA A 422 4.57 8.91 7.43
C ALA A 422 3.53 8.94 6.31
N MET A 423 3.90 8.51 5.10
CA MET A 423 3.01 8.40 3.96
C MET A 423 1.86 7.42 4.18
N GLU A 424 2.07 6.35 4.95
CA GLU A 424 1.03 5.35 5.18
C GLU A 424 -0.19 5.91 5.91
N TRP A 425 -0.01 6.96 6.73
CA TRP A 425 -1.09 7.64 7.44
C TRP A 425 -1.98 8.48 6.51
N ALA A 426 -1.48 8.81 5.33
CA ALA A 426 -2.27 9.43 4.26
C ALA A 426 -2.79 8.39 3.27
N ALA A 427 -1.97 7.41 2.90
CA ALA A 427 -2.35 6.27 2.07
C ALA A 427 -1.26 5.18 2.07
N SER A 428 -1.65 3.93 2.23
CA SER A 428 -0.74 2.77 2.27
C SER A 428 -0.89 1.90 1.03
N THR A 429 -0.06 2.16 0.01
CA THR A 429 0.07 1.33 -1.21
C THR A 429 1.54 1.18 -1.59
N MET A 430 1.86 0.23 -2.48
CA MET A 430 3.22 0.06 -3.00
C MET A 430 3.75 1.35 -3.62
N GLU A 431 2.96 2.00 -4.46
CA GLU A 431 3.33 3.24 -5.14
C GLU A 431 3.53 4.40 -4.17
N MET A 432 2.64 4.56 -3.19
CA MET A 432 2.78 5.63 -2.19
C MET A 432 4.06 5.46 -1.38
N MET A 433 4.46 4.22 -1.09
CA MET A 433 5.73 3.95 -0.43
C MET A 433 6.94 4.23 -1.33
N ALA A 434 6.84 4.00 -2.64
CA ALA A 434 7.88 4.37 -3.60
C ALA A 434 8.00 5.90 -3.75
N ILE A 435 6.87 6.62 -3.79
CA ILE A 435 6.83 8.09 -3.77
C ILE A 435 7.48 8.63 -2.49
N SER A 436 7.12 8.06 -1.32
CA SER A 436 7.73 8.43 -0.05
C SER A 436 9.25 8.17 -0.02
N ALA A 437 9.68 7.04 -0.57
CA ALA A 437 11.08 6.67 -0.67
C ALA A 437 11.89 7.66 -1.49
N LYS A 438 11.37 8.09 -2.64
CA LYS A 438 12.01 9.10 -3.48
C LYS A 438 12.03 10.46 -2.79
N ASN A 439 10.93 10.85 -2.12
CA ASN A 439 10.86 12.07 -1.33
C ASN A 439 11.93 12.08 -0.21
N ALA A 440 12.05 11.00 0.55
CA ALA A 440 13.04 10.91 1.64
C ALA A 440 14.48 10.90 1.12
N ALA A 441 14.76 10.26 -0.01
CA ALA A 441 16.09 10.27 -0.63
C ALA A 441 16.47 11.67 -1.14
N LEU A 442 15.52 12.40 -1.73
CA LEU A 442 15.69 13.80 -2.14
C LEU A 442 15.89 14.72 -0.93
N LEU A 443 15.08 14.59 0.12
CA LEU A 443 15.25 15.33 1.37
C LEU A 443 16.63 15.08 1.97
N ALA A 444 17.06 13.81 2.04
CA ALA A 444 18.37 13.45 2.55
C ALA A 444 19.49 14.11 1.73
N HIS A 445 19.38 14.10 0.41
CA HIS A 445 20.35 14.71 -0.49
C HIS A 445 20.39 16.23 -0.32
N HIS A 446 19.23 16.91 -0.38
CA HIS A 446 19.15 18.37 -0.31
C HIS A 446 19.66 18.89 1.05
N ARG A 447 19.27 18.24 2.15
CA ARG A 447 19.71 18.65 3.49
C ARG A 447 21.19 18.37 3.70
N TRP A 448 21.72 17.28 3.14
CA TRP A 448 23.16 16.98 3.22
C TRP A 448 24.02 18.00 2.47
N TYR A 449 23.58 18.42 1.27
CA TYR A 449 24.31 19.39 0.44
C TYR A 449 23.81 20.83 0.59
N GLN A 450 22.94 21.11 1.57
CA GLN A 450 22.37 22.45 1.85
C GLN A 450 21.64 23.08 0.66
N GLN A 451 20.99 22.28 -0.17
CA GLN A 451 20.19 22.71 -1.34
C GLN A 451 18.72 22.92 -0.95
N LEU A 452 18.48 23.82 0.02
CA LEU A 452 17.15 23.98 0.64
C LEU A 452 16.11 24.66 -0.28
N GLU A 453 16.55 25.27 -1.37
CA GLU A 453 15.69 25.87 -2.39
C GLU A 453 14.79 24.87 -3.13
N LYS A 454 15.07 23.57 -3.01
CA LYS A 454 14.26 22.47 -3.57
C LYS A 454 13.40 21.76 -2.54
N VAL A 455 13.37 22.26 -1.33
CA VAL A 455 12.58 21.69 -0.22
C VAL A 455 11.34 22.54 0.00
N ASP A 456 10.18 21.88 0.10
CA ASP A 456 8.88 22.50 0.41
C ASP A 456 8.43 23.57 -0.60
N GLN A 457 8.73 23.39 -1.87
CA GLN A 457 8.24 24.30 -2.92
C GLN A 457 6.84 23.89 -3.38
N ASP A 458 5.96 24.84 -3.54
CA ASP A 458 4.53 24.65 -3.92
C ASP A 458 4.26 24.96 -5.41
N ILE A 459 5.23 25.53 -6.11
CA ILE A 459 5.13 25.91 -7.52
C ILE A 459 6.21 25.20 -8.34
N LEU A 460 5.79 24.45 -9.36
CA LEU A 460 6.72 23.94 -10.37
C LEU A 460 7.21 25.06 -11.27
N PRO A 461 8.51 25.18 -11.56
CA PRO A 461 9.01 26.13 -12.54
C PRO A 461 8.34 25.93 -13.90
N GLN A 462 7.89 27.02 -14.52
CA GLN A 462 7.33 26.97 -15.86
C GLN A 462 8.36 26.45 -16.86
N GLY A 463 8.07 25.31 -17.51
CA GLY A 463 8.92 24.79 -18.60
C GLY A 463 9.28 23.30 -18.56
N GLN A 464 9.05 22.59 -17.48
CA GLN A 464 9.22 21.13 -17.45
C GLN A 464 7.92 20.40 -17.82
N LYS A 465 7.67 20.26 -19.13
CA LYS A 465 6.70 19.26 -19.61
C LYS A 465 7.40 17.89 -19.52
N VAL A 466 7.03 17.10 -18.54
CA VAL A 466 7.29 15.65 -18.57
C VAL A 466 6.13 15.08 -19.40
N GLU A 467 6.43 14.48 -20.54
CA GLU A 467 5.47 13.65 -21.26
C GLU A 467 5.15 12.47 -20.35
N LEU A 468 3.88 12.36 -19.96
CA LEU A 468 3.31 11.27 -19.14
C LEU A 468 2.97 10.08 -20.01
#